data_e13a092551aca1cf194845c36c30c019
#
_entry.id   e13a092551aca1cf194845c36c30c019
#
_cell.length_a   1.000
_cell.length_b   1.000
_cell.length_c   1.000
_cell.angle_alpha   90.00
_cell.angle_beta   90.00
_cell.angle_gamma   90.00
#
_symmetry.space_group_name_H-M   'P 1'
#
loop_
_entity.id
_entity.type
_entity.pdbx_description
1 polymer ?
#
loop_
_entity_poly.entity_id
_entity_poly.type
_entity_poly.pdbx_seq_one_letter_code
_entity_poly.pdbx_strand_id
1 'polypeptide(L)'
;AVEEMLRWDSPVQLDGRTALEKTEIDGIQIEEGQSVVTLIGAANRDPEKFEDPDNFLVRRNEGPPLSFASGIHYCLGANLARAEGQEMFSGLIRRFATIQQAGELEQRGRMTLRGFKTVPVSVTER
;
A
#
# COMPACT_ATOMS: atom_id res chain seq x y z
N ALA A 1 5.11 -11.56 -3.16
CA ALA A 1 5.55 -10.34 -3.86
C ALA A 1 4.47 -9.25 -3.82
N VAL A 2 3.24 -9.47 -4.36
CA VAL A 2 2.20 -8.41 -4.45
C VAL A 2 1.84 -7.84 -3.08
N GLU A 3 1.65 -8.65 -2.05
CA GLU A 3 1.38 -8.17 -0.68
C GLU A 3 2.52 -7.29 -0.15
N GLU A 4 3.75 -7.65 -0.45
CA GLU A 4 4.92 -6.86 -0.02
C GLU A 4 5.04 -5.54 -0.82
N MET A 5 4.67 -5.51 -2.09
CA MET A 5 4.57 -4.27 -2.86
C MET A 5 3.54 -3.34 -2.23
N LEU A 6 2.36 -3.87 -1.90
CA LEU A 6 1.29 -3.14 -1.23
C LEU A 6 1.70 -2.62 0.16
N ARG A 7 2.46 -3.40 0.93
CA ARG A 7 2.98 -3.00 2.23
C ARG A 7 4.04 -1.90 2.10
N TRP A 8 5.07 -2.19 1.29
CA TRP A 8 6.29 -1.38 1.24
C TRP A 8 6.06 0.01 0.65
N ASP A 9 5.17 0.13 -0.33
CA ASP A 9 4.76 1.40 -0.92
C ASP A 9 3.23 1.41 -1.14
N SER A 10 2.51 1.60 -0.03
CA SER A 10 1.04 1.57 -0.05
C SER A 10 0.47 2.62 -1.00
N PRO A 11 -0.38 2.23 -1.97
CA PRO A 11 -1.03 3.19 -2.87
C PRO A 11 -1.90 4.20 -2.11
N VAL A 12 -2.62 3.76 -1.07
CA VAL A 12 -3.35 4.62 -0.14
C VAL A 12 -2.44 4.89 1.06
N GLN A 13 -2.05 6.15 1.25
CA GLN A 13 -1.12 6.54 2.31
C GLN A 13 -1.82 6.87 3.61
N LEU A 14 -3.02 7.42 3.52
CA LEU A 14 -3.82 7.81 4.67
C LEU A 14 -5.31 7.74 4.36
N ASP A 15 -6.11 7.60 5.40
CA ASP A 15 -7.57 7.58 5.32
C ASP A 15 -8.16 8.38 6.48
N GLY A 16 -9.31 9.03 6.25
CA GLY A 16 -10.01 9.85 7.24
C GLY A 16 -11.16 9.12 7.89
N ARG A 17 -11.38 9.42 9.17
CA ARG A 17 -12.53 8.98 9.95
C ARG A 17 -13.13 10.17 10.68
N THR A 18 -14.42 10.09 10.98
CA THR A 18 -15.08 11.03 11.88
C THR A 18 -15.64 10.22 13.05
N ALA A 19 -15.35 10.65 14.27
CA ALA A 19 -15.88 10.01 15.46
C ALA A 19 -17.41 10.22 15.52
N LEU A 20 -18.16 9.14 15.61
CA LEU A 20 -19.64 9.18 15.71
C LEU A 20 -20.10 9.34 17.16
N GLU A 21 -19.24 9.09 18.10
CA GLU A 21 -19.43 9.24 19.53
C GLU A 21 -18.10 9.53 20.21
N LYS A 22 -18.15 10.01 21.44
CA LYS A 22 -16.93 10.19 22.24
C LYS A 22 -16.26 8.85 22.46
N THR A 23 -14.96 8.76 22.15
CA THR A 23 -14.16 7.54 22.27
C THR A 23 -12.76 7.86 22.81
N GLU A 24 -11.99 6.83 23.11
CA GLU A 24 -10.61 6.95 23.57
C GLU A 24 -9.70 5.98 22.79
N ILE A 25 -8.55 6.47 22.38
CA ILE A 25 -7.48 5.67 21.78
C ILE A 25 -6.18 5.98 22.53
N ASP A 26 -5.59 4.98 23.17
CA ASP A 26 -4.32 5.07 23.93
C ASP A 26 -4.30 6.23 24.95
N GLY A 27 -5.41 6.43 25.69
CA GLY A 27 -5.55 7.51 26.67
C GLY A 27 -5.88 8.88 26.09
N ILE A 28 -5.95 9.00 24.77
CA ILE A 28 -6.32 10.24 24.07
C ILE A 28 -7.83 10.26 23.85
N GLN A 29 -8.51 11.25 24.45
CA GLN A 29 -9.94 11.46 24.26
C GLN A 29 -10.21 12.06 22.87
N ILE A 30 -11.18 11.48 22.16
CA ILE A 30 -11.68 11.95 20.88
C ILE A 30 -13.16 12.26 21.04
N GLU A 31 -13.55 13.51 20.86
CA GLU A 31 -14.94 13.93 20.99
C GLU A 31 -15.73 13.60 19.71
N GLU A 32 -17.05 13.48 19.86
CA GLU A 32 -17.96 13.31 18.73
C GLU A 32 -17.76 14.43 17.68
N GLY A 33 -17.75 14.06 16.41
CA GLY A 33 -17.55 14.97 15.28
C GLY A 33 -16.08 15.28 14.98
N GLN A 34 -15.14 14.90 15.83
CA GLN A 34 -13.71 15.09 15.52
C GLN A 34 -13.25 14.19 14.39
N SER A 35 -12.37 14.76 13.55
CA SER A 35 -11.72 14.03 12.47
C SER A 35 -10.44 13.34 12.97
N VAL A 36 -10.28 12.06 12.61
CA VAL A 36 -9.10 11.25 12.87
C VAL A 36 -8.52 10.82 11.53
N VAL A 37 -7.21 10.92 11.37
CA VAL A 37 -6.50 10.45 10.18
C VAL A 37 -5.70 9.20 10.54
N THR A 38 -5.95 8.11 9.82
CA THR A 38 -5.15 6.89 9.93
C THR A 38 -4.02 6.92 8.90
N LEU A 39 -2.78 6.74 9.37
CA LEU A 39 -1.59 6.77 8.52
C LEU A 39 -1.24 5.35 8.06
N ILE A 40 -1.93 4.88 7.03
CA ILE A 40 -1.80 3.51 6.50
C ILE A 40 -0.38 3.21 6.04
N GLY A 41 0.24 4.14 5.32
CA GLY A 41 1.63 3.99 4.87
C GLY A 41 2.62 3.84 6.02
N ALA A 42 2.43 4.60 7.10
CA ALA A 42 3.27 4.51 8.30
C ALA A 42 3.03 3.19 9.05
N ALA A 43 1.76 2.81 9.25
CA ALA A 43 1.42 1.55 9.91
C ALA A 43 1.98 0.32 9.18
N ASN A 44 2.09 0.36 7.86
CA ASN A 44 2.73 -0.69 7.07
C ASN A 44 4.28 -0.70 7.17
N ARG A 45 4.85 0.29 7.84
CA ARG A 45 6.29 0.41 8.16
C ARG A 45 6.57 0.37 9.66
N ASP A 46 5.58 -0.03 10.45
CA ASP A 46 5.72 -0.13 11.91
C ASP A 46 6.69 -1.26 12.29
N PRO A 47 7.81 -0.96 12.97
CA PRO A 47 8.77 -1.98 13.40
C PRO A 47 8.27 -2.92 14.50
N GLU A 48 7.20 -2.54 15.22
CA GLU A 48 6.54 -3.44 16.17
C GLU A 48 5.71 -4.52 15.47
N LYS A 49 5.35 -4.29 14.22
CA LYS A 49 4.54 -5.22 13.41
C LYS A 49 5.35 -5.97 12.36
N PHE A 50 6.33 -5.30 11.75
CA PHE A 50 7.12 -5.84 10.65
C PHE A 50 8.61 -5.74 10.96
N GLU A 51 9.30 -6.86 10.93
CA GLU A 51 10.77 -6.90 11.05
C GLU A 51 11.40 -6.23 9.82
N ASP A 52 12.42 -5.40 10.03
CA ASP A 52 13.07 -4.64 8.96
C ASP A 52 12.06 -3.95 8.01
N PRO A 53 11.18 -3.07 8.51
CA PRO A 53 10.01 -2.59 7.74
C PRO A 53 10.40 -1.77 6.52
N ASP A 54 11.58 -1.17 6.48
CA ASP A 54 12.09 -0.37 5.38
C ASP A 54 12.72 -1.20 4.26
N ASN A 55 12.92 -2.49 4.48
CA ASN A 55 13.41 -3.41 3.47
C ASN A 55 12.26 -4.07 2.71
N PHE A 56 12.40 -4.13 1.37
CA PHE A 56 11.48 -4.86 0.50
C PHE A 56 11.83 -6.34 0.49
N LEU A 57 11.04 -7.16 1.17
CA LEU A 57 11.29 -8.60 1.32
C LEU A 57 10.20 -9.41 0.61
N VAL A 58 10.48 -9.86 -0.62
CA VAL A 58 9.52 -10.59 -1.49
C VAL A 58 8.85 -11.78 -0.79
N ARG A 59 9.53 -12.39 0.17
CA ARG A 59 9.05 -13.56 0.93
C ARG A 59 8.55 -13.23 2.32
N ARG A 60 8.32 -11.96 2.65
CA ARG A 60 7.76 -11.57 3.94
C ARG A 60 6.46 -12.31 4.22
N ASN A 61 6.29 -12.80 5.45
CA ASN A 61 5.11 -13.55 5.88
C ASN A 61 4.74 -13.20 7.34
N GLU A 62 4.55 -11.91 7.61
CA GLU A 62 4.21 -11.37 8.94
C GLU A 62 2.74 -10.92 9.03
N GLY A 63 1.92 -11.44 8.14
CA GLY A 63 0.52 -11.12 8.05
C GLY A 63 0.19 -10.07 6.98
N PRO A 64 -1.09 -9.77 6.76
CA PRO A 64 -1.51 -8.84 5.73
C PRO A 64 -1.18 -7.40 6.11
N PRO A 65 -0.76 -6.58 5.12
CA PRO A 65 -0.63 -5.13 5.31
C PRO A 65 -2.00 -4.46 5.44
N LEU A 66 -2.02 -3.25 6.00
CA LEU A 66 -3.22 -2.41 6.10
C LEU A 66 -3.59 -1.67 4.81
N SER A 67 -2.93 -1.95 3.69
CA SER A 67 -3.13 -1.25 2.41
C SER A 67 -4.56 -1.32 1.87
N PHE A 68 -5.33 -2.29 2.34
CA PHE A 68 -6.77 -2.43 2.05
C PHE A 68 -7.66 -2.10 3.26
N ALA A 69 -7.14 -1.40 4.25
CA ALA A 69 -7.78 -1.16 5.54
C ALA A 69 -8.15 -2.46 6.29
N SER A 70 -9.03 -2.38 7.28
CA SER A 70 -9.51 -3.53 8.05
C SER A 70 -10.92 -3.30 8.60
N GLY A 71 -11.52 -4.33 9.20
CA GLY A 71 -12.85 -4.25 9.80
C GLY A 71 -13.94 -3.94 8.79
N ILE A 72 -14.93 -3.14 9.21
CA ILE A 72 -16.10 -2.79 8.39
C ILE A 72 -15.75 -1.93 7.16
N HIS A 73 -14.57 -1.34 7.13
CA HIS A 73 -14.05 -0.53 6.02
C HIS A 73 -13.09 -1.31 5.11
N TYR A 74 -12.96 -2.61 5.28
CA TYR A 74 -12.12 -3.42 4.40
C TYR A 74 -12.46 -3.18 2.93
N CYS A 75 -11.44 -2.95 2.10
CA CYS A 75 -11.61 -2.61 0.69
C CYS A 75 -12.40 -3.66 -0.07
N LEU A 76 -13.51 -3.27 -0.68
CA LEU A 76 -14.36 -4.16 -1.49
C LEU A 76 -13.59 -4.75 -2.69
N GLY A 77 -12.68 -3.95 -3.28
CA GLY A 77 -11.87 -4.34 -4.44
C GLY A 77 -10.58 -5.10 -4.11
N ALA A 78 -10.32 -5.44 -2.84
CA ALA A 78 -9.04 -6.03 -2.42
C ALA A 78 -8.67 -7.32 -3.17
N ASN A 79 -9.65 -8.22 -3.37
CA ASN A 79 -9.41 -9.47 -4.08
C ASN A 79 -9.14 -9.25 -5.57
N LEU A 80 -9.86 -8.32 -6.19
CA LEU A 80 -9.63 -7.94 -7.59
C LEU A 80 -8.24 -7.34 -7.76
N ALA A 81 -7.87 -6.37 -6.94
CA ALA A 81 -6.55 -5.74 -7.00
C ALA A 81 -5.39 -6.73 -6.83
N ARG A 82 -5.56 -7.72 -5.93
CA ARG A 82 -4.58 -8.82 -5.77
C ARG A 82 -4.47 -9.68 -7.03
N ALA A 83 -5.61 -10.05 -7.60
CA ALA A 83 -5.63 -10.85 -8.83
C ALA A 83 -4.99 -10.10 -10.00
N GLU A 84 -5.34 -8.84 -10.20
CA GLU A 84 -4.75 -7.97 -11.21
C GLU A 84 -3.24 -7.84 -11.04
N GLY A 85 -2.77 -7.58 -9.81
CA GLY A 85 -1.35 -7.49 -9.50
C GLY A 85 -0.61 -8.79 -9.77
N GLN A 86 -1.17 -9.93 -9.37
CA GLN A 86 -0.58 -11.25 -9.60
C GLN A 86 -0.48 -11.57 -11.11
N GLU A 87 -1.53 -11.35 -11.86
CA GLU A 87 -1.55 -11.61 -13.32
C GLU A 87 -0.61 -10.66 -14.06
N MET A 88 -0.63 -9.37 -13.72
CA MET A 88 0.24 -8.37 -14.36
C MET A 88 1.72 -8.72 -14.14
N PHE A 89 2.16 -8.88 -12.89
CA PHE A 89 3.57 -9.15 -12.61
C PHE A 89 4.00 -10.53 -13.12
N SER A 90 3.15 -11.55 -13.00
CA SER A 90 3.44 -12.88 -13.57
C SER A 90 3.57 -12.83 -15.09
N GLY A 91 2.69 -12.07 -15.75
CA GLY A 91 2.74 -11.87 -17.21
C GLY A 91 4.03 -11.16 -17.65
N LEU A 92 4.40 -10.09 -16.96
CA LEU A 92 5.64 -9.35 -17.24
C LEU A 92 6.88 -10.23 -17.08
N ILE A 93 7.00 -10.95 -15.97
CA ILE A 93 8.16 -11.82 -15.67
C ILE A 93 8.24 -12.99 -16.65
N ARG A 94 7.12 -13.54 -17.09
CA ARG A 94 7.10 -14.62 -18.10
C ARG A 94 7.51 -14.14 -19.49
N ARG A 95 7.09 -12.93 -19.87
CA ARG A 95 7.33 -12.41 -21.22
C ARG A 95 8.72 -11.81 -21.41
N PHE A 96 9.22 -11.09 -20.40
CA PHE A 96 10.45 -10.33 -20.53
C PHE A 96 11.59 -10.94 -19.70
N ALA A 97 12.78 -11.00 -20.30
CA ALA A 97 14.00 -11.44 -19.63
C ALA A 97 14.53 -10.34 -18.69
N THR A 98 14.41 -9.08 -19.12
CA THR A 98 14.78 -7.92 -18.32
C THR A 98 13.70 -6.85 -18.40
N ILE A 99 13.53 -6.13 -17.30
CA ILE A 99 12.68 -4.95 -17.20
C ILE A 99 13.50 -3.91 -16.42
N GLN A 100 13.78 -2.77 -17.02
CA GLN A 100 14.59 -1.72 -16.43
C GLN A 100 13.88 -0.37 -16.56
N GLN A 101 14.08 0.51 -15.59
CA GLN A 101 13.59 1.88 -15.68
C GLN A 101 14.31 2.59 -16.86
N ALA A 102 13.53 3.22 -17.75
CA ALA A 102 14.01 3.85 -18.97
C ALA A 102 13.80 5.38 -19.02
N GLY A 103 13.45 6.00 -17.91
CA GLY A 103 13.23 7.42 -17.83
C GLY A 103 12.90 7.89 -16.41
N GLU A 104 12.62 9.18 -16.27
CA GLU A 104 12.23 9.76 -14.99
C GLU A 104 10.81 9.35 -14.59
N LEU A 105 10.63 9.15 -13.29
CA LEU A 105 9.34 8.83 -12.69
C LEU A 105 8.65 10.13 -12.26
N GLU A 106 7.51 10.43 -12.86
CA GLU A 106 6.72 11.60 -12.47
C GLU A 106 5.65 11.21 -11.46
N GLN A 107 5.81 11.66 -10.22
CA GLN A 107 4.81 11.42 -9.18
C GLN A 107 3.52 12.20 -9.44
N ARG A 108 2.38 11.63 -9.01
CA ARG A 108 1.07 12.30 -9.11
C ARG A 108 0.89 13.48 -8.15
N GLY A 109 1.77 13.62 -7.15
CA GLY A 109 1.74 14.73 -6.19
C GLY A 109 0.50 14.78 -5.30
N ARG A 110 -0.15 13.63 -5.05
CA ARG A 110 -1.30 13.52 -4.15
C ARG A 110 -0.89 12.92 -2.82
N MET A 111 -1.32 13.53 -1.72
CA MET A 111 -0.98 13.07 -0.37
C MET A 111 -1.69 11.76 0.01
N THR A 112 -2.95 11.60 -0.37
CA THR A 112 -3.76 10.41 -0.03
C THR A 112 -3.47 9.21 -0.91
N LEU A 113 -3.25 9.45 -2.22
CA LEU A 113 -2.97 8.41 -3.21
C LEU A 113 -1.58 8.60 -3.79
N ARG A 114 -0.68 7.70 -3.41
CA ARG A 114 0.68 7.66 -3.93
C ARG A 114 0.74 6.87 -5.22
N GLY A 115 1.51 7.35 -6.17
CA GLY A 115 1.72 6.68 -7.45
C GLY A 115 2.34 7.60 -8.49
N PHE A 116 2.66 7.03 -9.62
CA PHE A 116 3.27 7.73 -10.74
C PHE A 116 2.24 8.00 -11.85
N LYS A 117 2.44 9.03 -12.63
CA LYS A 117 1.67 9.29 -13.87
C LYS A 117 2.09 8.31 -14.95
N THR A 118 3.40 8.10 -15.07
CA THR A 118 4.03 7.17 -16.01
C THR A 118 5.21 6.48 -15.35
N VAL A 119 5.46 5.25 -15.75
CA VAL A 119 6.63 4.45 -15.38
C VAL A 119 7.29 3.97 -16.67
N PRO A 120 8.19 4.77 -17.28
CA PRO A 120 8.88 4.37 -18.50
C PRO A 120 9.79 3.17 -18.23
N VAL A 121 9.65 2.12 -19.02
CA VAL A 121 10.48 0.92 -18.90
C VAL A 121 11.04 0.50 -20.25
N SER A 122 12.27 0.01 -20.27
CA SER A 122 12.83 -0.77 -21.38
C SER A 122 12.75 -2.25 -21.04
N VAL A 123 12.44 -3.05 -22.04
CA VAL A 123 12.26 -4.49 -21.87
C VAL A 123 13.07 -5.26 -22.92
N THR A 124 13.52 -6.46 -22.57
CA THR A 124 14.10 -7.43 -23.50
C THR A 124 13.21 -8.66 -23.47
N GLU A 125 12.71 -9.09 -24.62
CA GLU A 125 11.93 -10.33 -24.72
C GLU A 125 12.79 -11.56 -24.42
N ARG A 126 12.14 -12.61 -23.95
CA ARG A 126 12.79 -13.91 -23.71
C ARG A 126 12.96 -14.72 -24.98
#